data_4ffba5a0c791ce8182cb1bf53efe1f8c
#
_entry.id   4ffba5a0c791ce8182cb1bf53efe1f8c
#
_cell.length_a   1.000
_cell.length_b   1.000
_cell.length_c   1.000
_cell.angle_alpha   90.00
_cell.angle_beta   90.00
_cell.angle_gamma   90.00
#
_symmetry.space_group_name_H-M   'P 1'
#
loop_
_entity.id
_entity.type
_entity.pdbx_description
1 polymer ?
#
loop_
_entity_poly.entity_id
_entity_poly.type
_entity_poly.pdbx_seq_one_letter_code
_entity_poly.pdbx_strand_id
1 'polypeptide(L)'
;MWNPNRELSEDCLYLNVWTPYPRPTSPTPVLVWIYGGGFYSGASSLDVYDGRFLVQAERTVLVSMNYRVGAFGFLALPGSREAPGNVGLLDQRLALQWVQENVAAFGGDPTSVTLFGESAGAASVGMHLLSPPSRGLFHRAVLQSGAPNGPWATVGMGEARRRATQLAHLVGCPPGGTGGNDTELVACLRTRPAQVLVNNEWHVLPQESVFRFSFVPVVDGDFLSDTPEALINAGDFHGLQVLVGVVKDEGSYFLVYGAPGFSKDNESLISRAEFLAGVRVGVPQVSDLAAEAVVLHYTDWLHPEDPARLRGALSDVVGDHNVVCPVAQLAGRLAAQGARVYAYVFEHRASTLSWPLWMGVPHGYEIEFIFGTPLDPSRNYTTEEKIFAQRLMRYWANFARTGDPNEPRDPKGPQWPPYTAGAQQYVSLDLRPLEVRRGLRAQACAFWNRFLPKLLSATDTLDEAERQWKAEFHRWSSYMVHWKNQFDHYSKQDRCSDL
;
A
#
# COMPACT_ATOMS: atom_id res chain seq x y z
N MET A 1 -8.69 18.24 -0.65
CA MET A 1 -7.87 17.85 0.50
C MET A 1 -6.48 17.39 0.07
N TRP A 2 -6.37 16.53 -0.93
CA TRP A 2 -5.12 15.89 -1.38
C TRP A 2 -4.37 16.62 -2.49
N ASN A 3 -4.94 17.66 -3.07
CA ASN A 3 -4.28 18.42 -4.13
C ASN A 3 -3.12 19.25 -3.58
N PRO A 4 -2.08 19.52 -4.39
CA PRO A 4 -0.94 20.30 -3.97
C PRO A 4 -1.36 21.70 -3.54
N ASN A 5 -0.77 22.18 -2.45
CA ASN A 5 -1.01 23.51 -1.87
C ASN A 5 0.25 24.42 -1.96
N ARG A 6 1.26 23.96 -2.68
CA ARG A 6 2.49 24.69 -2.99
C ARG A 6 2.84 24.47 -4.46
N GLU A 7 3.72 25.30 -4.99
CA GLU A 7 4.29 25.15 -6.32
C GLU A 7 5.01 23.79 -6.43
N LEU A 8 4.85 23.14 -7.59
CA LEU A 8 5.50 21.86 -7.87
C LEU A 8 6.90 22.09 -8.43
N SER A 9 7.89 21.37 -7.92
CA SER A 9 9.28 21.46 -8.36
C SER A 9 10.01 20.13 -8.13
N GLU A 10 11.00 19.83 -8.95
CA GLU A 10 11.93 18.73 -8.68
C GLU A 10 12.89 19.07 -7.52
N ASP A 11 13.13 20.34 -7.24
CA ASP A 11 13.77 20.81 -6.00
C ASP A 11 12.73 20.79 -4.87
N CYS A 12 12.49 19.60 -4.29
CA CYS A 12 11.40 19.37 -3.35
C CYS A 12 11.83 18.71 -2.01
N LEU A 13 13.11 18.41 -1.82
CA LEU A 13 13.57 17.66 -0.65
C LEU A 13 13.78 18.61 0.55
N TYR A 14 12.69 18.86 1.25
CA TYR A 14 12.62 19.68 2.45
C TYR A 14 11.91 18.93 3.57
N LEU A 15 12.18 19.30 4.81
CA LEU A 15 11.47 18.76 5.97
C LEU A 15 10.92 19.88 6.84
N ASN A 16 9.95 19.54 7.68
CA ASN A 16 9.32 20.43 8.64
C ASN A 16 9.54 19.91 10.06
N VAL A 17 9.67 20.81 11.01
CA VAL A 17 9.76 20.49 12.44
C VAL A 17 8.77 21.35 13.22
N TRP A 18 7.94 20.72 14.04
CA TRP A 18 7.11 21.37 15.05
C TRP A 18 7.60 20.98 16.43
N THR A 19 7.78 21.97 17.29
CA THR A 19 8.14 21.78 18.69
C THR A 19 7.17 22.54 19.59
N PRO A 20 6.85 22.03 20.79
CA PRO A 20 5.94 22.71 21.71
C PRO A 20 6.45 24.08 22.15
N TYR A 21 5.52 25.02 22.37
CA TYR A 21 5.84 26.27 23.01
C TYR A 21 5.20 26.34 24.42
N PRO A 22 5.92 26.72 25.46
CA PRO A 22 7.37 26.93 25.51
C PRO A 22 8.13 25.64 25.17
N ARG A 23 9.35 25.80 24.65
CA ARG A 23 10.20 24.67 24.25
C ARG A 23 10.42 23.72 25.43
N PRO A 24 10.41 22.40 25.20
CA PRO A 24 10.68 21.41 26.24
C PRO A 24 12.05 21.64 26.89
N THR A 25 12.08 21.51 28.22
CA THR A 25 13.31 21.59 29.05
C THR A 25 13.99 20.22 29.21
N SER A 26 13.30 19.14 28.88
CA SER A 26 13.80 17.76 28.85
C SER A 26 13.58 17.15 27.47
N PRO A 27 14.41 16.17 27.05
CA PRO A 27 14.24 15.46 25.80
C PRO A 27 12.81 14.88 25.67
N THR A 28 12.18 15.12 24.53
CA THR A 28 10.76 14.85 24.28
C THR A 28 10.64 13.85 23.12
N PRO A 29 9.74 12.85 23.18
CA PRO A 29 9.53 11.90 22.11
C PRO A 29 9.27 12.57 20.76
N VAL A 30 9.82 11.99 19.71
CA VAL A 30 9.75 12.47 18.33
C VAL A 30 8.84 11.57 17.52
N LEU A 31 7.88 12.16 16.85
CA LEU A 31 7.06 11.54 15.83
C LEU A 31 7.55 11.96 14.44
N VAL A 32 7.75 11.03 13.53
CA VAL A 32 8.17 11.32 12.16
C VAL A 32 7.09 10.84 11.20
N TRP A 33 6.46 11.77 10.49
CA TRP A 33 5.39 11.50 9.54
C TRP A 33 5.91 11.23 8.14
N ILE A 34 5.44 10.13 7.53
CA ILE A 34 5.66 9.79 6.12
C ILE A 34 4.28 9.74 5.45
N TYR A 35 4.02 10.67 4.54
CA TYR A 35 2.73 10.76 3.85
C TYR A 35 2.53 9.64 2.83
N GLY A 36 1.25 9.35 2.54
CA GLY A 36 0.83 8.43 1.50
C GLY A 36 0.69 9.07 0.12
N GLY A 37 -0.10 8.44 -0.74
CA GLY A 37 -0.34 8.87 -2.12
C GLY A 37 0.21 7.90 -3.15
N GLY A 38 0.18 6.59 -2.86
CA GLY A 38 0.50 5.53 -3.82
C GLY A 38 1.91 5.58 -4.39
N PHE A 39 2.86 6.23 -3.74
CA PHE A 39 4.20 6.52 -4.22
C PHE A 39 4.25 7.43 -5.47
N TYR A 40 3.12 7.96 -5.96
CA TYR A 40 3.08 8.84 -7.13
C TYR A 40 2.69 10.29 -6.80
N SER A 41 2.19 10.55 -5.59
CA SER A 41 1.69 11.86 -5.18
C SER A 41 1.95 12.13 -3.71
N GLY A 42 1.62 13.35 -3.26
CA GLY A 42 1.70 13.75 -1.88
C GLY A 42 2.74 14.84 -1.61
N ALA A 43 2.59 15.48 -0.47
CA ALA A 43 3.53 16.48 0.07
C ALA A 43 3.34 16.60 1.57
N SER A 44 4.43 16.86 2.30
CA SER A 44 4.39 17.11 3.75
C SER A 44 3.74 18.42 4.14
N SER A 45 3.52 19.32 3.18
CA SER A 45 2.93 20.65 3.37
C SER A 45 1.41 20.69 3.40
N LEU A 46 0.72 19.57 3.16
CA LEU A 46 -0.75 19.55 3.13
C LEU A 46 -1.34 19.96 4.49
N ASP A 47 -2.43 20.71 4.46
CA ASP A 47 -3.09 21.22 5.68
C ASP A 47 -3.48 20.10 6.64
N VAL A 48 -3.84 18.92 6.12
CA VAL A 48 -4.21 17.74 6.92
C VAL A 48 -3.03 17.18 7.73
N TYR A 49 -1.81 17.52 7.38
CA TYR A 49 -0.58 17.12 8.07
C TYR A 49 0.02 18.24 8.94
N ASP A 50 -0.75 19.29 9.22
CA ASP A 50 -0.30 20.37 10.09
C ASP A 50 -0.12 19.87 11.53
N GLY A 51 1.13 19.86 11.99
CA GLY A 51 1.52 19.30 13.28
C GLY A 51 1.20 20.17 14.49
N ARG A 52 0.72 21.41 14.31
CA ARG A 52 0.53 22.38 15.42
C ARG A 52 -0.38 21.88 16.52
N PHE A 53 -1.47 21.17 16.18
CA PHE A 53 -2.44 20.69 17.17
C PHE A 53 -1.89 19.52 17.98
N LEU A 54 -1.36 18.50 17.31
CA LEU A 54 -0.78 17.32 17.94
C LEU A 54 0.39 17.68 18.86
N VAL A 55 1.30 18.51 18.36
CA VAL A 55 2.50 18.94 19.11
C VAL A 55 2.14 19.74 20.35
N GLN A 56 1.21 20.69 20.23
CA GLN A 56 0.82 21.54 21.37
C GLN A 56 -0.02 20.76 22.39
N ALA A 57 -0.95 19.91 21.94
CA ALA A 57 -1.81 19.14 22.83
C ALA A 57 -1.04 18.07 23.60
N GLU A 58 -0.13 17.36 22.94
CA GLU A 58 0.55 16.18 23.50
C GLU A 58 2.01 16.43 23.87
N ARG A 59 2.52 17.65 23.69
CA ARG A 59 3.88 18.01 24.08
C ARG A 59 4.96 17.10 23.47
N THR A 60 4.79 16.72 22.21
CA THR A 60 5.74 15.92 21.41
C THR A 60 6.44 16.78 20.38
N VAL A 61 7.56 16.32 19.81
CA VAL A 61 8.16 16.93 18.62
C VAL A 61 7.68 16.14 17.40
N LEU A 62 7.30 16.85 16.36
CA LEU A 62 6.88 16.26 15.09
C LEU A 62 7.82 16.71 13.96
N VAL A 63 8.25 15.74 13.16
CA VAL A 63 9.02 15.98 11.93
C VAL A 63 8.25 15.36 10.77
N SER A 64 8.23 16.03 9.62
CA SER A 64 7.75 15.46 8.37
C SER A 64 8.67 15.85 7.22
N MET A 65 8.80 14.99 6.22
CA MET A 65 9.67 15.25 5.07
C MET A 65 8.91 15.07 3.76
N ASN A 66 9.34 15.81 2.75
CA ASN A 66 9.07 15.43 1.38
C ASN A 66 10.03 14.32 0.95
N TYR A 67 9.55 13.44 0.09
CA TYR A 67 10.36 12.46 -0.62
C TYR A 67 9.92 12.42 -2.08
N ARG A 68 10.82 12.06 -2.97
CA ARG A 68 10.51 11.96 -4.40
C ARG A 68 9.51 10.85 -4.66
N VAL A 69 8.53 11.15 -5.49
CA VAL A 69 7.43 10.26 -5.88
C VAL A 69 7.41 10.02 -7.38
N GLY A 70 6.58 9.09 -7.84
CA GLY A 70 6.47 8.75 -9.25
C GLY A 70 7.80 8.25 -9.83
N ALA A 71 8.04 8.51 -11.11
CA ALA A 71 9.28 8.13 -11.78
C ALA A 71 10.51 8.80 -11.14
N PHE A 72 10.37 9.99 -10.58
CA PHE A 72 11.47 10.73 -9.94
C PHE A 72 12.01 10.02 -8.69
N GLY A 73 11.16 9.31 -7.98
CA GLY A 73 11.50 8.59 -6.75
C GLY A 73 11.68 7.08 -6.93
N PHE A 74 11.06 6.48 -7.95
CA PHE A 74 10.91 5.03 -7.99
C PHE A 74 11.12 4.40 -9.38
N LEU A 75 11.45 5.16 -10.43
CA LEU A 75 11.88 4.55 -11.68
C LEU A 75 13.13 3.72 -11.44
N ALA A 76 13.14 2.47 -11.88
CA ALA A 76 14.24 1.57 -11.66
C ALA A 76 14.65 0.82 -12.94
N LEU A 77 15.95 0.83 -13.19
CA LEU A 77 16.65 -0.05 -14.12
C LEU A 77 17.59 -0.94 -13.30
N PRO A 78 17.08 -2.03 -12.72
CA PRO A 78 17.86 -2.86 -11.81
C PRO A 78 19.18 -3.33 -12.43
N GLY A 79 20.27 -3.18 -11.66
CA GLY A 79 21.62 -3.41 -12.13
C GLY A 79 22.32 -2.18 -12.73
N SER A 80 21.59 -1.10 -13.03
CA SER A 80 22.18 0.17 -13.45
C SER A 80 22.46 1.09 -12.25
N ARG A 81 23.65 1.71 -12.24
CA ARG A 81 23.99 2.74 -11.23
C ARG A 81 23.26 4.06 -11.46
N GLU A 82 22.79 4.30 -12.67
CA GLU A 82 22.11 5.54 -13.06
C GLU A 82 20.68 5.64 -12.51
N ALA A 83 19.99 4.50 -12.39
CA ALA A 83 18.65 4.40 -11.86
C ALA A 83 18.48 3.11 -11.03
N PRO A 84 19.07 3.03 -9.84
CA PRO A 84 19.07 1.81 -9.02
C PRO A 84 17.67 1.46 -8.47
N GLY A 85 16.75 2.43 -8.41
CA GLY A 85 15.46 2.32 -7.75
C GLY A 85 15.49 2.72 -6.28
N ASN A 86 14.31 2.79 -5.66
CA ASN A 86 14.12 3.07 -4.23
C ASN A 86 14.67 4.42 -3.73
N VAL A 87 14.97 5.35 -4.63
CA VAL A 87 15.61 6.62 -4.22
C VAL A 87 14.67 7.48 -3.37
N GLY A 88 13.35 7.37 -3.54
CA GLY A 88 12.37 7.99 -2.65
C GLY A 88 12.42 7.45 -1.22
N LEU A 89 12.66 6.14 -1.04
CA LEU A 89 12.91 5.54 0.28
C LEU A 89 14.25 6.01 0.86
N LEU A 90 15.27 6.23 0.03
CA LEU A 90 16.56 6.79 0.46
C LEU A 90 16.42 8.25 0.90
N ASP A 91 15.56 9.04 0.26
CA ASP A 91 15.20 10.39 0.70
C ASP A 91 14.63 10.36 2.13
N GLN A 92 13.70 9.43 2.38
CA GLN A 92 13.12 9.22 3.72
C GLN A 92 14.20 8.81 4.74
N ARG A 93 15.08 7.88 4.37
CA ARG A 93 16.19 7.44 5.25
C ARG A 93 17.12 8.59 5.59
N LEU A 94 17.47 9.42 4.63
CA LEU A 94 18.32 10.60 4.87
C LEU A 94 17.65 11.59 5.84
N ALA A 95 16.34 11.78 5.74
CA ALA A 95 15.59 12.59 6.70
C ALA A 95 15.61 11.96 8.11
N LEU A 96 15.54 10.62 8.23
CA LEU A 96 15.69 9.92 9.52
C LEU A 96 17.09 10.08 10.11
N GLN A 97 18.13 10.05 9.28
CA GLN A 97 19.51 10.36 9.71
C GLN A 97 19.59 11.80 10.21
N TRP A 98 19.00 12.76 9.48
CA TRP A 98 18.92 14.14 9.92
C TRP A 98 18.24 14.28 11.28
N VAL A 99 17.16 13.54 11.53
CA VAL A 99 16.47 13.54 12.84
C VAL A 99 17.43 13.08 13.94
N GLN A 100 18.16 12.00 13.74
CA GLN A 100 19.14 11.50 14.72
C GLN A 100 20.21 12.55 15.06
N GLU A 101 20.68 13.30 14.07
CA GLU A 101 21.77 14.27 14.22
C GLU A 101 21.30 15.61 14.78
N ASN A 102 20.05 16.02 14.54
CA ASN A 102 19.62 17.40 14.74
C ASN A 102 18.43 17.60 15.67
N VAL A 103 17.57 16.60 15.90
CA VAL A 103 16.29 16.81 16.58
C VAL A 103 16.45 17.26 18.03
N ALA A 104 17.57 16.95 18.69
CA ALA A 104 17.88 17.43 20.03
C ALA A 104 17.95 18.97 20.10
N ALA A 105 18.38 19.62 19.03
CA ALA A 105 18.36 21.08 18.90
C ALA A 105 16.95 21.68 18.96
N PHE A 106 15.92 20.90 18.71
CA PHE A 106 14.51 21.27 18.78
C PHE A 106 13.81 20.77 20.06
N GLY A 107 14.56 20.17 20.98
CA GLY A 107 14.03 19.57 22.22
C GLY A 107 13.54 18.15 22.07
N GLY A 108 13.74 17.53 20.90
CA GLY A 108 13.41 16.13 20.66
C GLY A 108 14.44 15.15 21.22
N ASP A 109 14.00 13.94 21.52
CA ASP A 109 14.84 12.85 21.99
C ASP A 109 15.16 11.90 20.82
N PRO A 110 16.41 11.88 20.31
CA PRO A 110 16.80 10.98 19.23
C PRO A 110 16.76 9.51 19.62
N THR A 111 16.68 9.18 20.92
CA THR A 111 16.53 7.81 21.43
C THR A 111 15.08 7.36 21.56
N SER A 112 14.12 8.24 21.25
CA SER A 112 12.67 7.95 21.30
C SER A 112 11.98 8.48 20.04
N VAL A 113 12.29 7.86 18.90
CA VAL A 113 11.75 8.21 17.59
C VAL A 113 10.73 7.17 17.15
N THR A 114 9.52 7.62 16.84
CA THR A 114 8.43 6.79 16.31
C THR A 114 8.11 7.23 14.89
N LEU A 115 8.22 6.30 13.94
CA LEU A 115 7.72 6.52 12.57
C LEU A 115 6.22 6.30 12.53
N PHE A 116 5.50 7.15 11.83
CA PHE A 116 4.11 6.90 11.50
C PHE A 116 3.80 7.38 10.09
N GLY A 117 2.93 6.65 9.41
CA GLY A 117 2.54 6.96 8.04
C GLY A 117 1.25 6.28 7.66
N GLU A 118 0.63 6.77 6.60
CA GLU A 118 -0.62 6.23 6.08
C GLU A 118 -0.43 5.78 4.63
N SER A 119 -1.13 4.70 4.22
CA SER A 119 -1.10 4.20 2.84
C SER A 119 0.32 3.85 2.38
N ALA A 120 0.81 4.47 1.30
CA ALA A 120 2.19 4.32 0.83
C ALA A 120 3.22 4.77 1.90
N GLY A 121 2.86 5.73 2.76
CA GLY A 121 3.67 6.12 3.93
C GLY A 121 3.74 5.01 4.97
N ALA A 122 2.66 4.29 5.23
CA ALA A 122 2.66 3.12 6.09
C ALA A 122 3.49 1.96 5.50
N ALA A 123 3.35 1.71 4.20
CA ALA A 123 4.19 0.75 3.50
C ALA A 123 5.68 1.13 3.60
N SER A 124 6.01 2.43 3.46
CA SER A 124 7.37 2.96 3.67
C SER A 124 7.88 2.69 5.08
N VAL A 125 7.07 2.97 6.12
CA VAL A 125 7.41 2.63 7.52
C VAL A 125 7.74 1.16 7.66
N GLY A 126 6.93 0.28 7.09
CA GLY A 126 7.18 -1.16 7.06
C GLY A 126 8.46 -1.54 6.32
N MET A 127 8.79 -0.87 5.21
CA MET A 127 10.03 -1.11 4.47
C MET A 127 11.26 -0.67 5.25
N HIS A 128 11.19 0.42 6.02
CA HIS A 128 12.25 0.80 6.95
C HIS A 128 12.43 -0.21 8.10
N LEU A 129 11.35 -0.84 8.57
CA LEU A 129 11.44 -1.96 9.52
C LEU A 129 12.21 -3.17 8.95
N LEU A 130 12.06 -3.42 7.65
CA LEU A 130 12.64 -4.57 6.96
C LEU A 130 14.04 -4.29 6.40
N SER A 131 14.50 -3.04 6.41
CA SER A 131 15.79 -2.62 5.84
C SER A 131 16.81 -2.36 6.95
N PRO A 132 17.86 -3.19 7.11
CA PRO A 132 18.81 -3.08 8.22
C PRO A 132 19.45 -1.69 8.37
N PRO A 133 19.86 -0.96 7.30
CA PRO A 133 20.41 0.38 7.47
C PRO A 133 19.43 1.42 8.03
N SER A 134 18.14 1.20 7.92
CA SER A 134 17.10 2.09 8.50
C SER A 134 16.77 1.74 9.94
N ARG A 135 16.97 0.50 10.34
CA ARG A 135 16.44 -0.08 11.59
C ARG A 135 16.98 0.60 12.86
N GLY A 136 18.21 1.12 12.83
CA GLY A 136 18.82 1.86 13.94
C GLY A 136 18.39 3.32 14.06
N LEU A 137 17.58 3.83 13.15
CA LEU A 137 17.23 5.24 13.06
C LEU A 137 15.91 5.59 13.80
N PHE A 138 15.16 4.58 14.25
CA PHE A 138 13.89 4.74 14.96
C PHE A 138 13.62 3.56 15.90
N HIS A 139 12.66 3.71 16.80
CA HIS A 139 12.41 2.78 17.91
C HIS A 139 11.03 2.11 17.83
N ARG A 140 10.03 2.83 17.29
CA ARG A 140 8.63 2.37 17.19
C ARG A 140 8.05 2.72 15.84
N ALA A 141 7.00 2.02 15.47
CA ALA A 141 6.35 2.19 14.18
C ALA A 141 4.83 2.18 14.29
N VAL A 142 4.18 3.07 13.54
CA VAL A 142 2.73 3.11 13.36
C VAL A 142 2.43 3.02 11.87
N LEU A 143 1.64 2.02 11.48
CA LEU A 143 1.23 1.79 10.09
C LEU A 143 -0.29 1.97 9.98
N GLN A 144 -0.72 3.05 9.33
CA GLN A 144 -2.13 3.38 9.12
C GLN A 144 -2.54 3.01 7.69
N SER A 145 -3.50 2.10 7.54
CA SER A 145 -4.09 1.73 6.26
C SER A 145 -3.09 1.35 5.16
N GLY A 146 -2.04 0.62 5.54
CA GLY A 146 -1.02 0.17 4.60
C GLY A 146 0.01 -0.74 5.22
N ALA A 147 0.64 -1.55 4.40
CA ALA A 147 1.69 -2.49 4.81
C ALA A 147 2.67 -2.76 3.65
N PRO A 148 3.93 -3.09 3.93
CA PRO A 148 4.94 -3.33 2.89
C PRO A 148 4.64 -4.58 2.04
N ASN A 149 3.87 -5.53 2.57
CA ASN A 149 3.43 -6.75 1.90
C ASN A 149 2.14 -6.60 1.10
N GLY A 150 1.61 -5.37 0.96
CA GLY A 150 0.49 -5.10 0.06
C GLY A 150 0.85 -5.38 -1.40
N PRO A 151 -0.10 -5.89 -2.22
CA PRO A 151 0.18 -6.30 -3.61
C PRO A 151 0.55 -5.14 -4.54
N TRP A 152 0.31 -3.91 -4.11
CA TRP A 152 0.61 -2.65 -4.80
C TRP A 152 1.93 -1.99 -4.36
N ALA A 153 2.49 -2.43 -3.22
CA ALA A 153 3.56 -1.71 -2.52
C ALA A 153 4.95 -1.95 -3.09
N THR A 154 5.16 -3.05 -3.81
CA THR A 154 6.44 -3.39 -4.43
C THR A 154 6.27 -3.96 -5.83
N VAL A 155 7.34 -3.92 -6.59
CA VAL A 155 7.46 -4.52 -7.91
C VAL A 155 8.76 -5.31 -7.99
N GLY A 156 8.77 -6.40 -8.77
CA GLY A 156 9.98 -7.16 -9.07
C GLY A 156 10.86 -6.46 -10.09
N MET A 157 12.14 -6.84 -10.15
CA MET A 157 13.16 -6.21 -11.01
C MET A 157 12.78 -6.23 -12.51
N GLY A 158 12.23 -7.32 -13.00
CA GLY A 158 11.86 -7.46 -14.42
C GLY A 158 10.74 -6.49 -14.82
N GLU A 159 9.69 -6.40 -14.01
CA GLU A 159 8.57 -5.51 -14.25
C GLU A 159 8.97 -4.03 -14.05
N ALA A 160 9.81 -3.72 -13.08
CA ALA A 160 10.34 -2.37 -12.88
C ALA A 160 11.12 -1.90 -14.13
N ARG A 161 11.99 -2.75 -14.68
CA ARG A 161 12.71 -2.46 -15.93
C ARG A 161 11.78 -2.29 -17.10
N ARG A 162 10.77 -3.15 -17.25
CA ARG A 162 9.75 -3.05 -18.31
C ARG A 162 9.06 -1.69 -18.27
N ARG A 163 8.60 -1.26 -17.08
CA ARG A 163 7.92 0.04 -16.92
C ARG A 163 8.84 1.23 -17.22
N ALA A 164 10.09 1.18 -16.77
CA ALA A 164 11.08 2.22 -17.06
C ALA A 164 11.36 2.33 -18.57
N THR A 165 11.53 1.21 -19.25
CA THR A 165 11.74 1.16 -20.71
C THR A 165 10.51 1.65 -21.47
N GLN A 166 9.31 1.28 -21.02
CA GLN A 166 8.06 1.73 -21.61
C GLN A 166 7.89 3.25 -21.47
N LEU A 167 8.19 3.82 -20.30
CA LEU A 167 8.16 5.28 -20.11
C LEU A 167 9.14 5.97 -21.07
N ALA A 168 10.37 5.47 -21.17
CA ALA A 168 11.38 6.00 -22.07
C ALA A 168 10.88 6.02 -23.52
N HIS A 169 10.28 4.93 -23.99
CA HIS A 169 9.68 4.84 -25.32
C HIS A 169 8.57 5.89 -25.53
N LEU A 170 7.64 6.01 -24.55
CA LEU A 170 6.51 6.96 -24.64
C LEU A 170 6.95 8.42 -24.72
N VAL A 171 8.11 8.76 -24.14
CA VAL A 171 8.64 10.12 -24.17
C VAL A 171 9.74 10.34 -25.22
N GLY A 172 9.89 9.38 -26.15
CA GLY A 172 10.81 9.48 -27.28
C GLY A 172 12.28 9.34 -26.90
N CYS A 173 12.59 8.48 -25.93
CA CYS A 173 13.95 8.10 -25.57
C CYS A 173 14.31 6.73 -26.16
N PRO A 174 15.61 6.45 -26.39
CA PRO A 174 16.04 5.15 -26.93
C PRO A 174 15.67 4.03 -25.95
N PRO A 175 15.38 2.82 -26.47
CA PRO A 175 15.11 1.68 -25.60
C PRO A 175 16.36 1.27 -24.85
N GLY A 176 16.23 1.11 -23.52
CA GLY A 176 17.19 0.36 -22.71
C GLY A 176 16.92 -1.14 -22.87
N GLY A 177 17.88 -2.01 -22.53
CA GLY A 177 17.64 -3.46 -22.54
C GLY A 177 18.88 -4.25 -22.93
N THR A 178 18.75 -5.56 -23.20
CA THR A 178 19.81 -6.53 -23.46
C THR A 178 20.77 -6.20 -24.63
N GLY A 179 20.75 -5.00 -25.16
CA GLY A 179 21.62 -4.41 -26.20
C GLY A 179 21.62 -2.89 -26.18
N GLY A 180 20.85 -2.24 -25.27
CA GLY A 180 20.79 -0.78 -25.11
C GLY A 180 21.63 -0.31 -23.92
N ASN A 181 22.05 0.95 -23.97
CA ASN A 181 22.83 1.58 -22.92
C ASN A 181 21.90 2.25 -21.89
N ASP A 182 21.76 1.68 -20.69
CA ASP A 182 20.96 2.26 -19.62
C ASP A 182 21.38 3.71 -19.31
N THR A 183 22.67 4.03 -19.46
CA THR A 183 23.18 5.40 -19.26
C THR A 183 22.59 6.37 -20.27
N GLU A 184 22.48 5.99 -21.55
CA GLU A 184 21.87 6.82 -22.59
C GLU A 184 20.37 6.99 -22.37
N LEU A 185 19.69 5.93 -21.96
CA LEU A 185 18.27 5.97 -21.64
C LEU A 185 18.01 6.96 -20.49
N VAL A 186 18.74 6.86 -19.39
CA VAL A 186 18.57 7.75 -18.23
C VAL A 186 18.98 9.17 -18.58
N ALA A 187 20.09 9.38 -19.31
CA ALA A 187 20.50 10.68 -19.78
C ALA A 187 19.39 11.35 -20.64
N CYS A 188 18.75 10.60 -21.50
CA CYS A 188 17.62 11.08 -22.29
C CYS A 188 16.42 11.44 -21.38
N LEU A 189 16.02 10.58 -20.45
CA LEU A 189 14.92 10.87 -19.52
C LEU A 189 15.17 12.16 -18.73
N ARG A 190 16.41 12.39 -18.27
CA ARG A 190 16.81 13.62 -17.56
C ARG A 190 16.67 14.90 -18.40
N THR A 191 16.63 14.81 -19.73
CA THR A 191 16.37 15.96 -20.60
C THR A 191 14.90 16.27 -20.81
N ARG A 192 14.00 15.39 -20.39
CA ARG A 192 12.56 15.56 -20.58
C ARG A 192 11.97 16.47 -19.51
N PRO A 193 11.05 17.39 -19.88
CA PRO A 193 10.32 18.15 -18.87
C PRO A 193 9.59 17.22 -17.90
N ALA A 194 9.61 17.55 -16.61
CA ALA A 194 8.97 16.75 -15.57
C ALA A 194 7.49 16.45 -15.87
N GLN A 195 6.75 17.44 -16.39
CA GLN A 195 5.34 17.26 -16.76
C GLN A 195 5.13 16.21 -17.87
N VAL A 196 6.08 16.06 -18.80
CA VAL A 196 6.01 15.04 -19.85
C VAL A 196 6.13 13.64 -19.26
N LEU A 197 7.01 13.44 -18.27
CA LEU A 197 7.15 12.17 -17.55
C LEU A 197 5.87 11.86 -16.77
N VAL A 198 5.34 12.80 -16.01
CA VAL A 198 4.11 12.65 -15.21
C VAL A 198 2.90 12.33 -16.10
N ASN A 199 2.74 13.01 -17.23
CA ASN A 199 1.61 12.78 -18.14
C ASN A 199 1.60 11.37 -18.76
N ASN A 200 2.75 10.71 -18.82
CA ASN A 200 2.88 9.36 -19.38
C ASN A 200 2.96 8.26 -18.33
N GLU A 201 2.97 8.60 -17.04
CA GLU A 201 3.17 7.68 -15.93
C GLU A 201 2.19 6.49 -15.94
N TRP A 202 0.91 6.75 -16.12
CA TRP A 202 -0.13 5.73 -16.05
C TRP A 202 -0.17 4.76 -17.24
N HIS A 203 0.44 5.13 -18.38
CA HIS A 203 0.47 4.30 -19.58
C HIS A 203 1.47 3.14 -19.52
N VAL A 204 2.24 3.02 -18.43
CA VAL A 204 3.20 1.92 -18.26
C VAL A 204 2.61 0.73 -17.49
N LEU A 205 1.42 0.88 -16.87
CA LEU A 205 0.75 -0.23 -16.20
C LEU A 205 0.36 -1.32 -17.21
N PRO A 206 0.48 -2.60 -16.85
CA PRO A 206 0.23 -3.71 -17.78
C PRO A 206 -1.24 -3.85 -18.19
N GLN A 207 -2.16 -3.34 -17.37
CA GLN A 207 -3.60 -3.36 -17.63
C GLN A 207 -4.33 -2.29 -16.82
N GLU A 208 -5.58 -2.01 -17.20
CA GLU A 208 -6.48 -1.19 -16.40
C GLU A 208 -6.69 -1.82 -15.01
N SER A 209 -6.55 -1.01 -13.98
CA SER A 209 -6.65 -1.48 -12.60
C SER A 209 -6.95 -0.33 -11.64
N VAL A 210 -7.50 -0.66 -10.49
CA VAL A 210 -7.58 0.25 -9.34
C VAL A 210 -6.56 -0.20 -8.27
N PHE A 211 -6.08 0.74 -7.47
CA PHE A 211 -5.09 0.49 -6.43
C PHE A 211 -3.79 -0.15 -6.96
N ARG A 212 -3.36 0.26 -8.14
CA ARG A 212 -2.04 -0.07 -8.71
C ARG A 212 -1.38 1.21 -9.20
N PHE A 213 -0.06 1.30 -9.00
CA PHE A 213 0.72 2.51 -9.23
C PHE A 213 1.96 2.15 -10.05
N SER A 214 2.36 3.04 -10.94
CA SER A 214 3.35 2.73 -11.98
C SER A 214 4.77 2.59 -11.44
N PHE A 215 5.19 3.50 -10.58
CA PHE A 215 6.55 3.52 -10.01
C PHE A 215 6.49 3.44 -8.51
N VAL A 216 6.88 2.29 -7.99
CA VAL A 216 6.81 1.90 -6.58
C VAL A 216 8.15 1.28 -6.16
N PRO A 217 8.40 1.07 -4.87
CA PRO A 217 9.59 0.38 -4.41
C PRO A 217 9.85 -0.94 -5.14
N VAL A 218 11.10 -1.20 -5.44
CA VAL A 218 11.56 -2.41 -6.12
C VAL A 218 12.27 -3.34 -5.14
N VAL A 219 12.04 -4.65 -5.29
CA VAL A 219 12.83 -5.66 -4.57
C VAL A 219 14.19 -5.75 -5.28
N ASP A 220 15.16 -4.96 -4.81
CA ASP A 220 16.43 -4.68 -5.47
C ASP A 220 17.61 -5.52 -4.98
N GLY A 221 17.41 -6.27 -3.88
CA GLY A 221 18.49 -7.00 -3.21
C GLY A 221 19.39 -6.15 -2.29
N ASP A 222 19.14 -4.84 -2.20
CA ASP A 222 19.89 -3.88 -1.39
C ASP A 222 19.01 -3.22 -0.33
N PHE A 223 18.13 -2.29 -0.69
CA PHE A 223 17.17 -1.71 0.28
C PHE A 223 16.23 -2.79 0.81
N LEU A 224 15.67 -3.59 -0.09
CA LEU A 224 14.89 -4.80 0.19
C LEU A 224 15.65 -6.02 -0.33
N SER A 225 16.28 -6.76 0.57
CA SER A 225 17.09 -7.94 0.22
C SER A 225 16.26 -9.10 -0.34
N ASP A 226 14.97 -9.13 -0.04
CA ASP A 226 13.98 -10.08 -0.57
C ASP A 226 12.59 -9.41 -0.58
N THR A 227 11.56 -10.15 -1.00
CA THR A 227 10.19 -9.65 -0.93
C THR A 227 9.80 -9.30 0.51
N PRO A 228 8.96 -8.27 0.73
CA PRO A 228 8.52 -7.94 2.08
C PRO A 228 7.89 -9.11 2.82
N GLU A 229 7.12 -9.97 2.13
CA GLU A 229 6.54 -11.16 2.74
C GLU A 229 7.61 -12.13 3.24
N ALA A 230 8.64 -12.41 2.45
CA ALA A 230 9.76 -13.26 2.85
C ALA A 230 10.53 -12.66 4.04
N LEU A 231 10.81 -11.35 4.00
CA LEU A 231 11.51 -10.65 5.08
C LEU A 231 10.71 -10.64 6.39
N ILE A 232 9.40 -10.45 6.31
CA ILE A 232 8.50 -10.52 7.48
C ILE A 232 8.50 -11.95 8.05
N ASN A 233 8.45 -12.97 7.20
CA ASN A 233 8.44 -14.37 7.63
C ASN A 233 9.75 -14.82 8.28
N ALA A 234 10.88 -14.30 7.84
CA ALA A 234 12.21 -14.65 8.34
C ALA A 234 12.72 -13.75 9.48
N GLY A 235 12.03 -12.64 9.76
CA GLY A 235 12.50 -11.61 10.69
C GLY A 235 12.38 -12.01 12.17
N ASP A 236 13.21 -11.37 12.98
CA ASP A 236 13.09 -11.34 14.44
C ASP A 236 12.75 -9.91 14.87
N PHE A 237 11.61 -9.76 15.56
CA PHE A 237 11.07 -8.45 15.93
C PHE A 237 10.93 -8.29 17.45
N HIS A 238 11.68 -9.07 18.23
CA HIS A 238 11.73 -8.89 19.69
C HIS A 238 12.12 -7.46 20.08
N GLY A 239 11.40 -6.92 21.07
CA GLY A 239 11.62 -5.55 21.56
C GLY A 239 11.03 -4.45 20.69
N LEU A 240 10.45 -4.76 19.53
CA LEU A 240 9.74 -3.81 18.68
C LEU A 240 8.30 -3.60 19.19
N GLN A 241 7.87 -2.34 19.20
CA GLN A 241 6.47 -1.99 19.40
C GLN A 241 5.90 -1.43 18.08
N VAL A 242 4.73 -1.95 17.70
CA VAL A 242 4.05 -1.56 16.45
C VAL A 242 2.57 -1.33 16.72
N LEU A 243 2.05 -0.22 16.21
CA LEU A 243 0.63 0.10 16.15
C LEU A 243 0.19 0.00 14.69
N VAL A 244 -0.81 -0.82 14.40
CA VAL A 244 -1.35 -0.98 13.04
C VAL A 244 -2.86 -0.76 13.05
N GLY A 245 -3.40 -0.31 11.94
CA GLY A 245 -4.84 -0.21 11.82
C GLY A 245 -5.30 0.14 10.42
N VAL A 246 -6.62 0.11 10.27
CA VAL A 246 -7.32 0.35 9.03
C VAL A 246 -8.55 1.20 9.28
N VAL A 247 -9.10 1.83 8.23
CA VAL A 247 -10.42 2.44 8.26
C VAL A 247 -11.50 1.42 7.89
N LYS A 248 -12.74 1.74 8.19
CA LYS A 248 -13.87 0.82 7.99
C LYS A 248 -14.08 0.44 6.52
N ASP A 249 -13.97 1.39 5.61
CA ASP A 249 -14.35 1.22 4.20
C ASP A 249 -13.16 1.55 3.26
N GLU A 250 -12.05 0.81 3.40
CA GLU A 250 -10.77 1.04 2.71
C GLU A 250 -10.87 1.08 1.19
N GLY A 251 -11.75 0.27 0.60
CA GLY A 251 -11.84 0.15 -0.86
C GLY A 251 -12.68 1.22 -1.54
N SER A 252 -13.60 1.86 -0.83
CA SER A 252 -14.62 2.73 -1.41
C SER A 252 -14.06 3.92 -2.21
N TYR A 253 -13.00 4.54 -1.70
CA TYR A 253 -12.34 5.69 -2.33
C TYR A 253 -11.79 5.35 -3.72
N PHE A 254 -11.20 4.18 -3.90
CA PHE A 254 -10.52 3.79 -5.13
C PHE A 254 -11.48 3.43 -6.27
N LEU A 255 -12.71 3.06 -5.97
CA LEU A 255 -13.68 2.60 -6.96
C LEU A 255 -14.05 3.71 -7.96
N VAL A 256 -14.12 4.96 -7.52
CA VAL A 256 -14.45 6.11 -8.40
C VAL A 256 -13.31 6.47 -9.35
N TYR A 257 -12.14 5.87 -9.22
CA TYR A 257 -10.97 6.11 -10.07
C TYR A 257 -10.74 5.04 -11.16
N GLY A 258 -11.71 4.16 -11.41
CA GLY A 258 -11.56 3.20 -12.50
C GLY A 258 -12.50 2.01 -12.46
N ALA A 259 -13.30 1.81 -11.41
CA ALA A 259 -14.26 0.72 -11.36
C ALA A 259 -15.51 1.06 -12.21
N PRO A 260 -15.99 0.13 -13.07
CA PRO A 260 -17.16 0.35 -13.89
C PRO A 260 -18.42 0.68 -13.08
N GLY A 261 -19.17 1.70 -13.48
CA GLY A 261 -20.43 2.11 -12.85
C GLY A 261 -20.27 2.98 -11.60
N PHE A 262 -19.05 3.28 -11.14
CA PHE A 262 -18.80 4.10 -9.97
C PHE A 262 -18.56 5.57 -10.31
N SER A 263 -19.19 6.46 -9.52
CA SER A 263 -19.03 7.91 -9.58
C SER A 263 -19.19 8.52 -8.19
N LYS A 264 -18.47 9.60 -7.92
CA LYS A 264 -18.67 10.40 -6.70
C LYS A 264 -19.97 11.19 -6.68
N ASP A 265 -20.62 11.35 -7.83
CA ASP A 265 -21.76 12.25 -8.04
C ASP A 265 -23.12 11.52 -8.01
N ASN A 266 -23.12 10.20 -7.74
CA ASN A 266 -24.34 9.39 -7.62
C ASN A 266 -24.15 8.27 -6.57
N GLU A 267 -25.19 7.46 -6.38
CA GLU A 267 -25.20 6.35 -5.42
C GLU A 267 -24.38 5.14 -5.86
N SER A 268 -23.84 5.15 -7.08
CA SER A 268 -23.01 4.06 -7.63
C SER A 268 -23.63 2.66 -7.45
N LEU A 269 -24.93 2.55 -7.74
CA LEU A 269 -25.64 1.29 -7.74
C LEU A 269 -25.26 0.51 -8.99
N ILE A 270 -24.44 -0.52 -8.82
CA ILE A 270 -23.87 -1.27 -9.93
C ILE A 270 -24.66 -2.54 -10.25
N SER A 271 -24.65 -2.92 -11.51
CA SER A 271 -25.15 -4.21 -12.00
C SER A 271 -24.20 -5.36 -11.69
N ARG A 272 -24.69 -6.58 -11.82
CA ARG A 272 -23.88 -7.79 -11.73
C ARG A 272 -22.72 -7.80 -12.75
N ALA A 273 -22.96 -7.35 -13.97
CA ALA A 273 -21.94 -7.26 -15.01
C ALA A 273 -20.83 -6.26 -14.63
N GLU A 274 -21.19 -5.11 -14.08
CA GLU A 274 -20.23 -4.12 -13.58
C GLU A 274 -19.46 -4.63 -12.38
N PHE A 275 -20.07 -5.40 -11.48
CA PHE A 275 -19.38 -6.07 -10.38
C PHE A 275 -18.33 -7.07 -10.89
N LEU A 276 -18.67 -7.93 -11.85
CA LEU A 276 -17.74 -8.89 -12.43
C LEU A 276 -16.55 -8.20 -13.12
N ALA A 277 -16.82 -7.16 -13.90
CA ALA A 277 -15.79 -6.32 -14.50
C ALA A 277 -14.93 -5.61 -13.43
N GLY A 278 -15.59 -5.10 -12.37
CA GLY A 278 -14.92 -4.45 -11.23
C GLY A 278 -13.97 -5.37 -10.48
N VAL A 279 -14.31 -6.65 -10.31
CA VAL A 279 -13.40 -7.65 -9.71
C VAL A 279 -12.12 -7.80 -10.53
N ARG A 280 -12.23 -7.80 -11.87
CA ARG A 280 -11.06 -7.87 -12.77
C ARG A 280 -10.15 -6.65 -12.66
N VAL A 281 -10.73 -5.48 -12.47
CA VAL A 281 -9.98 -4.21 -12.29
C VAL A 281 -9.38 -4.12 -10.88
N GLY A 282 -10.12 -4.59 -9.87
CA GLY A 282 -9.71 -4.55 -8.45
C GLY A 282 -8.68 -5.60 -8.07
N VAL A 283 -8.67 -6.74 -8.79
CA VAL A 283 -7.73 -7.85 -8.58
C VAL A 283 -7.07 -8.18 -9.92
N PRO A 284 -6.18 -7.30 -10.41
CA PRO A 284 -5.56 -7.47 -11.71
C PRO A 284 -4.59 -8.65 -11.74
N GLN A 285 -4.36 -9.19 -12.95
CA GLN A 285 -3.35 -10.21 -13.22
C GLN A 285 -3.58 -11.56 -12.51
N VAL A 286 -4.84 -11.91 -12.24
CA VAL A 286 -5.20 -13.23 -11.73
C VAL A 286 -5.87 -14.07 -12.82
N SER A 287 -5.77 -15.41 -12.69
CA SER A 287 -6.45 -16.35 -13.60
C SER A 287 -7.97 -16.22 -13.51
N ASP A 288 -8.68 -16.70 -14.53
CA ASP A 288 -10.14 -16.70 -14.52
C ASP A 288 -10.71 -17.46 -13.32
N LEU A 289 -10.12 -18.59 -12.98
CA LEU A 289 -10.53 -19.38 -11.82
C LEU A 289 -10.33 -18.61 -10.49
N ALA A 290 -9.24 -17.88 -10.35
CA ALA A 290 -8.99 -17.04 -9.16
C ALA A 290 -10.00 -15.90 -9.07
N ALA A 291 -10.32 -15.23 -10.18
CA ALA A 291 -11.36 -14.20 -10.19
C ALA A 291 -12.76 -14.78 -9.86
N GLU A 292 -13.11 -15.95 -10.39
CA GLU A 292 -14.35 -16.64 -10.02
C GLU A 292 -14.39 -17.01 -8.53
N ALA A 293 -13.26 -17.39 -7.92
CA ALA A 293 -13.17 -17.64 -6.48
C ALA A 293 -13.45 -16.37 -5.67
N VAL A 294 -12.95 -15.20 -6.10
CA VAL A 294 -13.27 -13.90 -5.49
C VAL A 294 -14.75 -13.60 -5.60
N VAL A 295 -15.32 -13.75 -6.80
CA VAL A 295 -16.77 -13.54 -7.05
C VAL A 295 -17.61 -14.44 -6.15
N LEU A 296 -17.26 -15.72 -6.04
CA LEU A 296 -17.93 -16.69 -5.18
C LEU A 296 -17.91 -16.27 -3.71
N HIS A 297 -16.75 -15.84 -3.23
CA HIS A 297 -16.56 -15.46 -1.82
C HIS A 297 -17.35 -14.19 -1.43
N TYR A 298 -17.41 -13.18 -2.32
CA TYR A 298 -18.01 -11.87 -2.02
C TYR A 298 -19.46 -11.70 -2.49
N THR A 299 -20.03 -12.69 -3.19
CA THR A 299 -21.43 -12.62 -3.61
C THR A 299 -22.36 -13.05 -2.48
N ASP A 300 -23.38 -12.25 -2.19
CA ASP A 300 -24.55 -12.71 -1.43
C ASP A 300 -25.48 -13.50 -2.36
N TRP A 301 -25.40 -14.82 -2.30
CA TRP A 301 -26.13 -15.71 -3.20
C TRP A 301 -27.64 -15.76 -2.94
N LEU A 302 -28.15 -15.15 -1.87
CA LEU A 302 -29.58 -14.90 -1.69
C LEU A 302 -30.04 -13.66 -2.46
N HIS A 303 -29.13 -12.72 -2.76
CA HIS A 303 -29.42 -11.46 -3.44
C HIS A 303 -28.31 -11.11 -4.44
N PRO A 304 -28.02 -11.99 -5.45
CA PRO A 304 -26.82 -11.87 -6.30
C PRO A 304 -26.86 -10.66 -7.25
N GLU A 305 -28.05 -10.07 -7.46
CA GLU A 305 -28.27 -8.93 -8.36
C GLU A 305 -28.56 -7.62 -7.62
N ASP A 306 -28.53 -7.60 -6.26
CA ASP A 306 -28.83 -6.39 -5.48
C ASP A 306 -27.72 -5.35 -5.68
N PRO A 307 -28.00 -4.18 -6.28
CA PRO A 307 -26.99 -3.21 -6.65
C PRO A 307 -26.23 -2.62 -5.46
N ALA A 308 -26.89 -2.43 -4.32
CA ALA A 308 -26.27 -1.86 -3.11
C ALA A 308 -25.33 -2.88 -2.46
N ARG A 309 -25.71 -4.18 -2.44
CA ARG A 309 -24.86 -5.25 -1.95
C ARG A 309 -23.64 -5.48 -2.85
N LEU A 310 -23.82 -5.42 -4.17
CA LEU A 310 -22.74 -5.52 -5.14
C LEU A 310 -21.75 -4.35 -4.99
N ARG A 311 -22.23 -3.13 -4.80
CA ARG A 311 -21.40 -1.96 -4.49
C ARG A 311 -20.54 -2.18 -3.24
N GLY A 312 -21.16 -2.58 -2.14
CA GLY A 312 -20.46 -2.89 -0.88
C GLY A 312 -19.46 -4.03 -1.01
N ALA A 313 -19.85 -5.10 -1.72
CA ALA A 313 -18.98 -6.25 -1.97
C ALA A 313 -17.72 -5.85 -2.75
N LEU A 314 -17.83 -5.02 -3.79
CA LEU A 314 -16.66 -4.57 -4.56
C LEU A 314 -15.74 -3.66 -3.72
N SER A 315 -16.32 -2.80 -2.88
CA SER A 315 -15.55 -2.01 -1.91
C SER A 315 -14.75 -2.93 -0.97
N ASP A 316 -15.38 -3.98 -0.46
CA ASP A 316 -14.72 -4.96 0.40
C ASP A 316 -13.63 -5.74 -0.34
N VAL A 317 -13.86 -6.16 -1.59
CA VAL A 317 -12.84 -6.82 -2.42
C VAL A 317 -11.57 -5.95 -2.52
N VAL A 318 -11.73 -4.69 -2.91
CA VAL A 318 -10.59 -3.78 -3.10
C VAL A 318 -9.91 -3.47 -1.76
N GLY A 319 -10.68 -3.19 -0.71
CA GLY A 319 -10.15 -2.87 0.61
C GLY A 319 -9.46 -4.05 1.29
N ASP A 320 -10.06 -5.23 1.27
CA ASP A 320 -9.50 -6.43 1.88
C ASP A 320 -8.22 -6.89 1.17
N HIS A 321 -8.25 -6.93 -0.16
CA HIS A 321 -7.11 -7.35 -0.97
C HIS A 321 -5.90 -6.44 -0.80
N ASN A 322 -6.11 -5.13 -0.83
CA ASN A 322 -5.02 -4.16 -0.91
C ASN A 322 -4.54 -3.66 0.47
N VAL A 323 -5.41 -3.61 1.47
CA VAL A 323 -5.11 -2.96 2.75
C VAL A 323 -5.35 -3.87 3.94
N VAL A 324 -6.61 -4.29 4.18
CA VAL A 324 -6.98 -4.94 5.44
C VAL A 324 -6.24 -6.25 5.65
N CYS A 325 -6.22 -7.12 4.65
CA CYS A 325 -5.61 -8.45 4.80
C CYS A 325 -4.08 -8.43 4.79
N PRO A 326 -3.39 -7.58 4.01
CA PRO A 326 -1.98 -7.34 4.20
C PRO A 326 -1.61 -6.81 5.60
N VAL A 327 -2.38 -5.87 6.15
CA VAL A 327 -2.16 -5.34 7.51
C VAL A 327 -2.41 -6.42 8.57
N ALA A 328 -3.49 -7.19 8.45
CA ALA A 328 -3.80 -8.30 9.37
C ALA A 328 -2.71 -9.39 9.34
N GLN A 329 -2.18 -9.72 8.16
CA GLN A 329 -1.07 -10.65 8.01
C GLN A 329 0.19 -10.14 8.69
N LEU A 330 0.54 -8.88 8.46
CA LEU A 330 1.69 -8.23 9.11
C LEU A 330 1.56 -8.26 10.63
N ALA A 331 0.40 -7.84 11.17
CA ALA A 331 0.14 -7.84 12.61
C ALA A 331 0.33 -9.23 13.23
N GLY A 332 -0.23 -10.26 12.61
CA GLY A 332 -0.12 -11.65 13.08
C GLY A 332 1.32 -12.16 13.04
N ARG A 333 2.08 -11.86 12.00
CA ARG A 333 3.47 -12.29 11.86
C ARG A 333 4.39 -11.58 12.84
N LEU A 334 4.29 -10.25 12.95
CA LEU A 334 5.08 -9.47 13.91
C LEU A 334 4.83 -9.93 15.35
N ALA A 335 3.57 -10.14 15.73
CA ALA A 335 3.21 -10.62 17.04
C ALA A 335 3.75 -12.04 17.33
N ALA A 336 3.70 -12.94 16.34
CA ALA A 336 4.25 -14.29 16.45
C ALA A 336 5.78 -14.30 16.58
N GLN A 337 6.46 -13.26 16.09
CA GLN A 337 7.92 -13.12 16.09
C GLN A 337 8.43 -12.15 17.17
N GLY A 338 7.64 -11.94 18.23
CA GLY A 338 8.07 -11.27 19.45
C GLY A 338 7.81 -9.77 19.54
N ALA A 339 7.24 -9.14 18.51
CA ALA A 339 6.84 -7.74 18.60
C ALA A 339 5.61 -7.56 19.48
N ARG A 340 5.55 -6.42 20.18
CA ARG A 340 4.33 -5.97 20.85
C ARG A 340 3.50 -5.18 19.85
N VAL A 341 2.35 -5.73 19.46
CA VAL A 341 1.48 -5.18 18.43
C VAL A 341 0.19 -4.69 19.05
N TYR A 342 -0.29 -3.52 18.62
CA TYR A 342 -1.64 -3.00 18.89
C TYR A 342 -2.34 -2.80 17.56
N ALA A 343 -3.65 -3.09 17.51
CA ALA A 343 -4.42 -3.01 16.29
C ALA A 343 -5.75 -2.26 16.50
N TYR A 344 -6.19 -1.52 15.46
CA TYR A 344 -7.45 -0.78 15.47
C TYR A 344 -8.20 -0.86 14.14
N VAL A 345 -9.50 -0.59 14.21
CA VAL A 345 -10.33 -0.18 13.07
C VAL A 345 -10.91 1.20 13.39
N PHE A 346 -10.67 2.17 12.53
CA PHE A 346 -11.25 3.50 12.63
C PHE A 346 -12.61 3.52 11.93
N GLU A 347 -13.68 3.80 12.68
CA GLU A 347 -15.07 3.63 12.20
C GLU A 347 -15.87 4.94 12.15
N HIS A 348 -15.29 6.06 12.57
CA HIS A 348 -16.01 7.33 12.56
C HIS A 348 -15.94 8.03 11.20
N ARG A 349 -17.10 8.31 10.62
CA ARG A 349 -17.22 9.18 9.45
C ARG A 349 -17.32 10.63 9.89
N ALA A 350 -16.36 11.47 9.48
CA ALA A 350 -16.35 12.89 9.81
C ALA A 350 -17.62 13.59 9.37
N SER A 351 -18.18 14.44 10.24
CA SER A 351 -19.38 15.25 9.93
C SER A 351 -19.17 16.23 8.78
N THR A 352 -17.92 16.61 8.54
CA THR A 352 -17.49 17.53 7.47
C THR A 352 -17.14 16.85 6.16
N LEU A 353 -17.25 15.51 6.08
CA LEU A 353 -16.83 14.75 4.90
C LEU A 353 -17.73 15.03 3.70
N SER A 354 -17.12 15.48 2.60
CA SER A 354 -17.83 15.85 1.37
C SER A 354 -18.06 14.67 0.40
N TRP A 355 -17.42 13.52 0.62
CA TRP A 355 -17.65 12.33 -0.19
C TRP A 355 -19.04 11.74 0.05
N PRO A 356 -19.64 11.04 -0.93
CA PRO A 356 -20.99 10.49 -0.80
C PRO A 356 -21.11 9.50 0.37
N LEU A 357 -22.30 9.38 0.93
CA LEU A 357 -22.57 8.55 2.12
C LEU A 357 -22.24 7.07 1.89
N TRP A 358 -22.42 6.58 0.66
CA TRP A 358 -22.13 5.19 0.33
C TRP A 358 -20.66 4.80 0.53
N MET A 359 -19.73 5.75 0.50
CA MET A 359 -18.31 5.50 0.74
C MET A 359 -17.98 5.23 2.22
N GLY A 360 -18.90 5.46 3.15
CA GLY A 360 -18.68 5.22 4.57
C GLY A 360 -17.51 6.02 5.13
N VAL A 361 -16.51 5.33 5.70
CA VAL A 361 -15.25 5.89 6.22
C VAL A 361 -14.13 5.56 5.22
N PRO A 362 -13.86 6.46 4.27
CA PRO A 362 -12.93 6.19 3.18
C PRO A 362 -11.47 6.21 3.64
N HIS A 363 -10.61 5.57 2.85
CA HIS A 363 -9.15 5.56 3.00
C HIS A 363 -8.57 6.98 3.21
N GLY A 364 -7.76 7.17 4.25
CA GLY A 364 -7.09 8.42 4.57
C GLY A 364 -7.89 9.39 5.46
N TYR A 365 -9.13 9.07 5.84
CA TYR A 365 -9.99 10.00 6.59
C TYR A 365 -9.97 9.82 8.12
N GLU A 366 -9.03 9.05 8.66
CA GLU A 366 -8.62 9.06 10.06
C GLU A 366 -7.56 10.12 10.36
N ILE A 367 -6.77 10.50 9.34
CA ILE A 367 -5.58 11.37 9.49
C ILE A 367 -5.92 12.69 10.14
N GLU A 368 -6.99 13.34 9.73
CA GLU A 368 -7.44 14.64 10.30
C GLU A 368 -7.68 14.54 11.82
N PHE A 369 -8.14 13.41 12.32
CA PHE A 369 -8.34 13.19 13.75
C PHE A 369 -7.02 12.95 14.49
N ILE A 370 -6.10 12.20 13.89
CA ILE A 370 -4.77 11.92 14.45
C ILE A 370 -3.94 13.21 14.58
N PHE A 371 -4.03 14.10 13.59
CA PHE A 371 -3.36 15.41 13.59
C PHE A 371 -4.09 16.49 14.40
N GLY A 372 -5.33 16.21 14.85
CA GLY A 372 -6.10 17.15 15.67
C GLY A 372 -6.76 18.27 14.89
N THR A 373 -6.96 18.13 13.59
CA THR A 373 -7.66 19.11 12.75
C THR A 373 -9.02 19.55 13.31
N PRO A 374 -9.83 18.68 13.97
CA PRO A 374 -11.07 19.10 14.61
C PRO A 374 -10.90 20.20 15.69
N LEU A 375 -9.71 20.40 16.23
CA LEU A 375 -9.42 21.46 17.21
C LEU A 375 -9.28 22.84 16.57
N ASP A 376 -9.17 22.93 15.25
CA ASP A 376 -9.15 24.18 14.52
C ASP A 376 -10.54 24.85 14.59
N PRO A 377 -10.68 26.03 15.27
CA PRO A 377 -11.96 26.68 15.43
C PRO A 377 -12.57 27.18 14.10
N SER A 378 -11.77 27.30 13.05
CA SER A 378 -12.23 27.69 11.71
C SER A 378 -12.91 26.54 10.95
N ARG A 379 -12.79 25.29 11.46
CA ARG A 379 -13.39 24.09 10.89
C ARG A 379 -14.68 23.73 11.64
N ASN A 380 -15.69 23.27 10.91
CA ASN A 380 -17.03 23.03 11.44
C ASN A 380 -17.22 21.60 11.99
N TYR A 381 -16.28 21.11 12.81
CA TYR A 381 -16.43 19.83 13.49
C TYR A 381 -17.32 19.93 14.73
N THR A 382 -17.97 18.82 15.10
CA THR A 382 -18.79 18.76 16.32
C THR A 382 -17.91 18.75 17.59
N THR A 383 -18.54 19.02 18.74
CA THR A 383 -17.83 18.94 20.04
C THR A 383 -17.35 17.53 20.35
N GLU A 384 -18.14 16.52 19.99
CA GLU A 384 -17.82 15.12 20.16
C GLU A 384 -16.61 14.74 19.30
N GLU A 385 -16.52 15.25 18.08
CA GLU A 385 -15.36 15.05 17.19
C GLU A 385 -14.08 15.69 17.74
N LYS A 386 -14.19 16.87 18.35
CA LYS A 386 -13.04 17.51 19.02
C LYS A 386 -12.52 16.67 20.20
N ILE A 387 -13.43 16.15 21.02
CA ILE A 387 -13.07 15.25 22.14
C ILE A 387 -12.47 13.96 21.61
N PHE A 388 -13.02 13.42 20.54
CA PHE A 388 -12.52 12.22 19.90
C PHE A 388 -11.10 12.40 19.35
N ALA A 389 -10.85 13.52 18.64
CA ALA A 389 -9.51 13.86 18.14
C ALA A 389 -8.49 13.97 19.28
N GLN A 390 -8.84 14.63 20.40
CA GLN A 390 -7.98 14.71 21.59
C GLN A 390 -7.65 13.32 22.15
N ARG A 391 -8.62 12.41 22.17
CA ARG A 391 -8.42 11.02 22.62
C ARG A 391 -7.46 10.27 21.69
N LEU A 392 -7.61 10.41 20.38
CA LEU A 392 -6.73 9.77 19.39
C LEU A 392 -5.30 10.30 19.46
N MET A 393 -5.14 11.63 19.49
CA MET A 393 -3.81 12.24 19.68
C MET A 393 -3.13 11.71 20.93
N ARG A 394 -3.88 11.51 22.02
CA ARG A 394 -3.37 10.93 23.27
C ARG A 394 -2.89 9.50 23.09
N TYR A 395 -3.63 8.64 22.37
CA TYR A 395 -3.21 7.26 22.10
C TYR A 395 -1.90 7.22 21.29
N TRP A 396 -1.79 8.02 20.25
CA TRP A 396 -0.58 8.08 19.42
C TRP A 396 0.63 8.62 20.21
N ALA A 397 0.43 9.68 20.96
CA ALA A 397 1.49 10.26 21.79
C ALA A 397 1.92 9.30 22.95
N ASN A 398 0.99 8.61 23.58
CA ASN A 398 1.31 7.60 24.61
C ASN A 398 2.13 6.47 24.00
N PHE A 399 1.71 5.96 22.85
CA PHE A 399 2.45 4.94 22.11
C PHE A 399 3.86 5.43 21.74
N ALA A 400 4.02 6.66 21.28
CA ALA A 400 5.33 7.25 20.98
C ALA A 400 6.23 7.35 22.22
N ARG A 401 5.67 7.62 23.42
CA ARG A 401 6.42 7.72 24.68
C ARG A 401 6.84 6.38 25.22
N THR A 402 5.95 5.41 25.22
CA THR A 402 6.10 4.18 26.03
C THR A 402 6.00 2.88 25.23
N GLY A 403 5.50 2.95 23.99
CA GLY A 403 5.13 1.76 23.20
C GLY A 403 3.80 1.13 23.63
N ASP A 404 3.03 1.81 24.48
CA ASP A 404 1.70 1.39 24.94
C ASP A 404 0.72 2.58 24.77
N PRO A 405 -0.36 2.44 23.97
CA PRO A 405 -1.33 3.53 23.79
C PRO A 405 -2.13 3.87 25.06
N ASN A 406 -2.12 2.99 26.06
CA ASN A 406 -2.87 3.16 27.33
C ASN A 406 -2.16 4.01 28.39
N GLU A 407 -0.89 4.31 28.24
CA GLU A 407 -0.11 5.03 29.27
C GLU A 407 -0.36 6.56 29.24
N PRO A 408 -0.64 7.23 30.38
CA PRO A 408 -0.88 6.63 31.70
C PRO A 408 -2.19 5.84 31.74
N ARG A 409 -2.16 4.66 32.36
CA ARG A 409 -3.34 3.81 32.43
C ARG A 409 -4.41 4.42 33.32
N ASP A 410 -5.63 4.50 32.82
CA ASP A 410 -6.82 4.67 33.64
C ASP A 410 -7.25 3.30 34.17
N PRO A 411 -7.17 3.05 35.51
CA PRO A 411 -7.54 1.76 36.05
C PRO A 411 -9.02 1.41 35.88
N LYS A 412 -9.86 2.42 35.59
CA LYS A 412 -11.31 2.26 35.47
C LYS A 412 -11.78 2.37 34.00
N GLY A 413 -10.91 2.81 33.10
CA GLY A 413 -11.21 2.96 31.66
C GLY A 413 -11.04 1.67 30.88
N PRO A 414 -11.67 1.57 29.71
CA PRO A 414 -11.45 0.46 28.80
C PRO A 414 -9.99 0.44 28.34
N GLN A 415 -9.37 -0.74 28.39
CA GLN A 415 -7.98 -0.92 28.00
C GLN A 415 -7.88 -1.38 26.53
N TRP A 416 -6.91 -0.86 25.81
CA TRP A 416 -6.52 -1.34 24.49
C TRP A 416 -5.58 -2.54 24.64
N PRO A 417 -6.04 -3.78 24.39
CA PRO A 417 -5.19 -4.96 24.57
C PRO A 417 -4.17 -5.08 23.42
N PRO A 418 -3.01 -5.71 23.68
CA PRO A 418 -2.10 -6.08 22.62
C PRO A 418 -2.75 -7.13 21.69
N TYR A 419 -2.45 -6.99 20.39
CA TYR A 419 -2.81 -7.98 19.38
C TYR A 419 -1.88 -9.19 19.48
N THR A 420 -2.43 -10.38 19.58
CA THR A 420 -1.69 -11.64 19.54
C THR A 420 -2.24 -12.54 18.44
N ALA A 421 -1.41 -13.44 17.90
CA ALA A 421 -1.83 -14.36 16.85
C ALA A 421 -3.01 -15.28 17.27
N GLY A 422 -3.09 -15.62 18.57
CA GLY A 422 -4.17 -16.46 19.10
C GLY A 422 -5.44 -15.72 19.45
N ALA A 423 -5.35 -14.56 20.12
CA ALA A 423 -6.52 -13.80 20.54
C ALA A 423 -7.06 -12.87 19.45
N GLN A 424 -6.17 -12.33 18.59
CA GLN A 424 -6.48 -11.43 17.49
C GLN A 424 -7.35 -10.23 17.91
N GLN A 425 -7.07 -9.67 19.10
CA GLN A 425 -7.84 -8.57 19.66
C GLN A 425 -7.42 -7.24 19.01
N TYR A 426 -8.39 -6.43 18.67
CA TYR A 426 -8.23 -5.06 18.19
C TYR A 426 -9.32 -4.18 18.79
N VAL A 427 -9.19 -2.87 18.67
CA VAL A 427 -10.19 -1.92 19.16
C VAL A 427 -10.89 -1.22 18.00
N SER A 428 -12.18 -0.92 18.21
CA SER A 428 -12.93 0.02 17.38
C SER A 428 -12.69 1.44 17.90
N LEU A 429 -12.31 2.34 17.01
CA LEU A 429 -12.12 3.77 17.26
C LEU A 429 -13.27 4.56 16.63
N ASP A 430 -14.18 5.03 17.47
CA ASP A 430 -15.26 5.92 17.09
C ASP A 430 -15.56 6.90 18.23
N LEU A 431 -16.68 7.64 18.17
CA LEU A 431 -17.07 8.59 19.21
C LEU A 431 -17.39 7.92 20.55
N ARG A 432 -17.71 6.64 20.56
CA ARG A 432 -18.02 5.86 21.77
C ARG A 432 -16.73 5.47 22.51
N PRO A 433 -16.82 4.99 23.76
CA PRO A 433 -15.68 4.38 24.44
C PRO A 433 -15.09 3.22 23.64
N LEU A 434 -13.81 2.90 23.91
CA LEU A 434 -13.12 1.77 23.28
C LEU A 434 -13.93 0.48 23.39
N GLU A 435 -14.13 -0.17 22.26
CA GLU A 435 -14.71 -1.51 22.17
C GLU A 435 -13.64 -2.48 21.68
N VAL A 436 -13.39 -3.53 22.47
CA VAL A 436 -12.47 -4.58 22.08
C VAL A 436 -13.21 -5.61 21.23
N ARG A 437 -12.67 -5.89 20.05
CA ARG A 437 -13.18 -6.89 19.11
C ARG A 437 -12.11 -7.91 18.78
N ARG A 438 -12.49 -9.00 18.09
CA ARG A 438 -11.58 -10.09 17.72
C ARG A 438 -11.73 -10.46 16.26
N GLY A 439 -10.60 -10.80 15.63
CA GLY A 439 -10.60 -11.35 14.30
C GLY A 439 -10.90 -10.29 13.23
N LEU A 440 -9.97 -9.36 13.00
CA LEU A 440 -10.08 -8.33 11.96
C LEU A 440 -10.30 -8.97 10.58
N ARG A 441 -11.52 -8.87 10.04
CA ARG A 441 -11.92 -9.47 8.75
C ARG A 441 -11.42 -10.91 8.58
N ALA A 442 -11.50 -11.73 9.64
CA ALA A 442 -10.83 -13.02 9.73
C ALA A 442 -11.22 -14.00 8.59
N GLN A 443 -12.49 -14.05 8.20
CA GLN A 443 -12.95 -14.92 7.10
C GLN A 443 -12.42 -14.46 5.74
N ALA A 444 -12.58 -13.17 5.42
CA ALA A 444 -12.07 -12.61 4.19
C ALA A 444 -10.54 -12.74 4.10
N CYS A 445 -9.82 -12.48 5.20
CA CYS A 445 -8.36 -12.57 5.19
C CYS A 445 -7.85 -14.02 5.20
N ALA A 446 -8.61 -15.00 5.67
CA ALA A 446 -8.31 -16.41 5.44
C ALA A 446 -8.40 -16.77 3.95
N PHE A 447 -9.38 -16.20 3.23
CA PHE A 447 -9.47 -16.34 1.78
C PHE A 447 -8.24 -15.72 1.09
N TRP A 448 -7.93 -14.44 1.35
CA TRP A 448 -6.83 -13.72 0.69
C TRP A 448 -5.43 -14.23 1.06
N ASN A 449 -5.20 -14.53 2.34
CA ASN A 449 -3.87 -14.85 2.86
C ASN A 449 -3.53 -16.35 2.87
N ARG A 450 -4.55 -17.23 2.78
CA ARG A 450 -4.34 -18.69 2.86
C ARG A 450 -4.86 -19.45 1.67
N PHE A 451 -6.10 -19.19 1.22
CA PHE A 451 -6.72 -19.95 0.14
C PHE A 451 -6.23 -19.50 -1.23
N LEU A 452 -6.35 -18.21 -1.55
CA LEU A 452 -6.03 -17.67 -2.87
C LEU A 452 -4.58 -17.93 -3.29
N PRO A 453 -3.54 -17.77 -2.43
CA PRO A 453 -2.16 -18.10 -2.80
C PRO A 453 -1.97 -19.57 -3.19
N LYS A 454 -2.66 -20.48 -2.52
CA LYS A 454 -2.63 -21.92 -2.87
C LYS A 454 -3.31 -22.18 -4.21
N LEU A 455 -4.44 -21.51 -4.46
CA LEU A 455 -5.15 -21.63 -5.74
C LEU A 455 -4.29 -21.12 -6.89
N LEU A 456 -3.64 -19.96 -6.74
CA LEU A 456 -2.75 -19.39 -7.75
C LEU A 456 -1.57 -20.31 -8.03
N SER A 457 -0.90 -20.83 -7.01
CA SER A 457 0.21 -21.77 -7.15
C SER A 457 -0.22 -23.07 -7.86
N ALA A 458 -1.42 -23.56 -7.57
CA ALA A 458 -1.94 -24.76 -8.22
C ALA A 458 -2.32 -24.52 -9.71
N THR A 459 -2.82 -23.34 -10.03
CA THR A 459 -3.18 -22.97 -11.42
C THR A 459 -1.96 -22.67 -12.27
N ASP A 460 -0.92 -22.04 -11.71
CA ASP A 460 0.34 -21.78 -12.42
C ASP A 460 1.02 -23.07 -12.88
N THR A 461 1.00 -24.12 -12.03
CA THR A 461 1.55 -25.44 -12.40
C THR A 461 0.70 -26.15 -13.45
N LEU A 462 -0.62 -25.98 -13.43
CA LEU A 462 -1.54 -26.53 -14.44
C LEU A 462 -1.35 -25.83 -15.79
N ASP A 463 -1.23 -24.51 -15.80
CA ASP A 463 -0.99 -23.72 -17.01
C ASP A 463 0.35 -24.08 -17.67
N GLU A 464 1.39 -24.39 -16.89
CA GLU A 464 2.68 -24.84 -17.40
C GLU A 464 2.56 -26.23 -18.01
N ALA A 465 1.90 -27.17 -17.34
CA ALA A 465 1.66 -28.51 -17.84
C ALA A 465 0.77 -28.50 -19.11
N GLU A 466 -0.23 -27.64 -19.15
CA GLU A 466 -1.10 -27.46 -20.32
C GLU A 466 -0.33 -26.88 -21.51
N ARG A 467 0.55 -25.88 -21.27
CA ARG A 467 1.42 -25.32 -22.30
C ARG A 467 2.39 -26.36 -22.86
N GLN A 468 3.02 -27.16 -21.99
CA GLN A 468 3.90 -28.25 -22.40
C GLN A 468 3.13 -29.29 -23.20
N TRP A 469 1.95 -29.71 -22.74
CA TRP A 469 1.08 -30.66 -23.43
C TRP A 469 0.65 -30.15 -24.81
N LYS A 470 0.21 -28.89 -24.92
CA LYS A 470 -0.14 -28.26 -26.21
C LYS A 470 1.05 -28.21 -27.16
N ALA A 471 2.23 -27.87 -26.68
CA ALA A 471 3.44 -27.84 -27.48
C ALA A 471 3.82 -29.23 -28.01
N GLU A 472 3.72 -30.25 -27.18
CA GLU A 472 3.94 -31.62 -27.59
C GLU A 472 2.86 -32.13 -28.55
N PHE A 473 1.59 -31.83 -28.29
CA PHE A 473 0.48 -32.16 -29.16
C PHE A 473 0.63 -31.54 -30.56
N HIS A 474 1.04 -30.28 -30.66
CA HIS A 474 1.33 -29.65 -31.95
C HIS A 474 2.50 -30.33 -32.68
N ARG A 475 3.54 -30.72 -31.95
CA ARG A 475 4.66 -31.48 -32.53
C ARG A 475 4.20 -32.82 -33.05
N TRP A 476 3.40 -33.54 -32.27
CA TRP A 476 2.83 -34.83 -32.66
C TRP A 476 1.89 -34.72 -33.85
N SER A 477 1.02 -33.74 -33.87
CA SER A 477 0.13 -33.43 -34.99
C SER A 477 0.91 -33.16 -36.28
N SER A 478 2.01 -32.46 -36.22
CA SER A 478 2.91 -32.21 -37.35
C SER A 478 3.54 -33.50 -37.88
N TYR A 479 3.98 -34.39 -37.00
CA TYR A 479 4.47 -35.73 -37.41
C TYR A 479 3.39 -36.56 -38.10
N MET A 480 2.18 -36.54 -37.60
CA MET A 480 1.03 -37.29 -38.19
C MET A 480 0.71 -36.79 -39.61
N VAL A 481 0.74 -35.46 -39.82
CA VAL A 481 0.53 -34.86 -41.14
C VAL A 481 1.66 -35.30 -42.11
N HIS A 482 2.91 -35.25 -41.64
CA HIS A 482 4.05 -35.72 -42.44
C HIS A 482 3.98 -37.19 -42.79
N TRP A 483 3.61 -38.02 -41.82
CA TRP A 483 3.41 -39.47 -42.04
C TRP A 483 2.29 -39.77 -43.01
N LYS A 484 1.18 -39.04 -42.91
CA LYS A 484 0.05 -39.17 -43.86
C LYS A 484 0.47 -38.79 -45.27
N ASN A 485 1.22 -37.73 -45.43
CA ASN A 485 1.72 -37.30 -46.76
C ASN A 485 2.69 -38.30 -47.37
N GLN A 486 3.56 -38.92 -46.55
CA GLN A 486 4.42 -40.01 -47.03
C GLN A 486 3.61 -41.25 -47.41
N PHE A 487 2.63 -41.66 -46.59
CA PHE A 487 1.76 -42.77 -46.90
C PHE A 487 0.96 -42.56 -48.20
N ASP A 488 0.41 -41.36 -48.39
CA ASP A 488 -0.30 -40.99 -49.63
C ASP A 488 0.65 -40.95 -50.87
N HIS A 489 1.92 -40.69 -50.67
CA HIS A 489 2.92 -40.75 -51.71
C HIS A 489 3.24 -42.19 -52.09
N TYR A 490 3.44 -43.11 -51.10
CA TYR A 490 3.69 -44.51 -51.38
C TYR A 490 2.49 -45.22 -51.96
N SER A 491 1.27 -44.94 -51.49
CA SER A 491 0.04 -45.54 -52.00
C SER A 491 -0.29 -45.09 -53.45
N LYS A 492 0.30 -44.03 -53.92
CA LYS A 492 0.19 -43.59 -55.34
C LYS A 492 1.23 -44.25 -56.23
N GLN A 493 2.38 -44.71 -55.72
CA GLN A 493 3.40 -45.41 -56.46
C GLN A 493 3.02 -46.86 -56.83
N ASP A 494 2.19 -47.49 -56.01
CA ASP A 494 1.76 -48.92 -56.31
C ASP A 494 0.65 -49.04 -57.37
N ARG A 495 0.28 -47.98 -58.06
CA ARG A 495 -0.69 -47.97 -59.16
C ARG A 495 -0.10 -47.95 -60.56
N CYS A 496 1.20 -48.13 -60.72
CA CYS A 496 1.86 -48.18 -62.01
C CYS A 496 2.73 -49.45 -62.14
N SER A 497 2.13 -50.61 -62.00
CA SER A 497 2.74 -51.79 -62.53
C SER A 497 1.63 -52.85 -62.66
N ASP A 498 0.91 -52.81 -63.82
CA ASP A 498 0.41 -54.01 -64.50
C ASP A 498 0.02 -53.60 -65.90
N LEU A 499 0.91 -54.04 -66.88
CA LEU A 499 0.77 -54.25 -68.31
C LEU A 499 0.55 -53.05 -69.23
#